data_e48d1f73ec9762c266227d580884a5ac
#
_entry.id   e48d1f73ec9762c266227d580884a5ac
#
_cell.length_a   1.000
_cell.length_b   1.000
_cell.length_c   1.000
_cell.angle_alpha   90.00
_cell.angle_beta   90.00
_cell.angle_gamma   90.00
#
_symmetry.space_group_name_H-M   'P 1'
#
loop_
_entity.id
_entity.type
_entity.pdbx_description
1 polymer ?
#
loop_
_entity_poly.entity_id
_entity_poly.type
_entity_poly.pdbx_seq_one_letter_code
_entity_poly.pdbx_strand_id
1 'polypeptide(L)'
;MNTANLQLEGVYAVLAALLHALRDEAIMSDAEIDHMLAEVERDIASDTERPVEVRSSNIDAMCFPVRFLRTSLRASAQGQPPSFAQVAAQIKQLRPK
;
A
#
# COMPACT_ATOMS: atom_id res chain seq x y z
N MET A 1 -21.97 4.71 -2.30
CA MET A 1 -20.64 4.10 -2.17
C MET A 1 -20.78 2.64 -1.82
N ASN A 2 -19.97 1.78 -2.41
CA ASN A 2 -20.04 0.34 -2.19
C ASN A 2 -19.54 -0.03 -0.78
N THR A 3 -20.32 -0.83 -0.05
CA THR A 3 -19.96 -1.27 1.30
C THR A 3 -18.60 -2.00 1.31
N ALA A 4 -18.32 -2.81 0.28
CA ALA A 4 -17.05 -3.54 0.19
C ALA A 4 -15.87 -2.56 0.08
N ASN A 5 -16.01 -1.45 -0.63
CA ASN A 5 -14.95 -0.44 -0.72
C ASN A 5 -14.72 0.25 0.61
N LEU A 6 -15.77 0.49 1.38
CA LEU A 6 -15.65 1.06 2.71
C LEU A 6 -14.95 0.09 3.66
N GLN A 7 -15.26 -1.20 3.56
CA GLN A 7 -14.60 -2.21 4.36
C GLN A 7 -13.12 -2.32 4.03
N LEU A 8 -12.76 -2.23 2.75
CA LEU A 8 -11.35 -2.24 2.33
C LEU A 8 -10.61 -1.02 2.85
N GLU A 9 -11.26 0.14 2.82
CA GLU A 9 -10.66 1.34 3.41
C GLU A 9 -10.36 1.13 4.89
N GLY A 10 -11.27 0.48 5.62
CA GLY A 10 -11.05 0.12 7.01
C GLY A 10 -9.87 -0.82 7.19
N VAL A 11 -9.75 -1.82 6.31
CA VAL A 11 -8.62 -2.75 6.35
C VAL A 11 -7.30 -2.01 6.14
N TYR A 12 -7.23 -1.10 5.18
CA TYR A 12 -6.03 -0.29 4.95
C TYR A 12 -5.67 0.51 6.20
N ALA A 13 -6.67 1.09 6.87
CA ALA A 13 -6.43 1.87 8.08
C ALA A 13 -5.84 1.00 9.19
N VAL A 14 -6.36 -0.21 9.37
CA VAL A 14 -5.85 -1.14 10.39
C VAL A 14 -4.43 -1.57 10.06
N LEU A 15 -4.15 -1.92 8.81
CA LEU A 15 -2.81 -2.32 8.40
C LEU A 15 -1.80 -1.17 8.56
N ALA A 16 -2.20 0.04 8.19
CA ALA A 16 -1.33 1.20 8.38
C ALA A 16 -1.02 1.43 9.85
N ALA A 17 -2.03 1.32 10.71
CA ALA A 17 -1.85 1.47 12.15
C ALA A 17 -0.90 0.42 12.70
N LEU A 18 -1.01 -0.82 12.24
CA LEU A 18 -0.14 -1.91 12.66
C LEU A 18 1.32 -1.64 12.25
N LEU A 19 1.54 -1.22 11.01
CA LEU A 19 2.88 -0.91 10.53
C LEU A 19 3.49 0.28 11.27
N HIS A 20 2.68 1.31 11.55
CA HIS A 20 3.14 2.44 12.33
C HIS A 20 3.52 2.02 13.76
N ALA A 21 2.76 1.12 14.35
CA ALA A 21 3.07 0.60 15.69
C ALA A 21 4.39 -0.16 15.70
N LEU A 22 4.65 -0.99 14.70
CA LEU A 22 5.91 -1.71 14.57
C LEU A 22 7.10 -0.75 14.50
N ARG A 23 6.95 0.33 13.76
CA ARG A 23 7.98 1.36 13.66
C ARG A 23 8.16 2.10 14.98
N ASP A 24 7.06 2.54 15.58
CA ASP A 24 7.10 3.37 16.80
C ASP A 24 7.66 2.58 18.00
N GLU A 25 7.41 1.28 18.03
CA GLU A 25 7.97 0.39 19.07
C GLU A 25 9.35 -0.12 18.71
N ALA A 26 9.94 0.37 17.63
CA ALA A 26 11.28 0.00 17.17
C ALA A 26 11.45 -1.50 16.90
N ILE A 27 10.36 -2.18 16.54
CA ILE A 27 10.43 -3.59 16.16
C ILE A 27 10.96 -3.72 14.72
N MET A 28 10.53 -2.79 13.84
CA MET A 28 11.04 -2.69 12.47
C MET A 28 11.30 -1.23 12.16
N SER A 29 12.38 -0.96 11.43
CA SER A 29 12.65 0.39 10.94
C SER A 29 11.75 0.70 9.72
N ASP A 30 11.64 2.00 9.39
CA ASP A 30 10.95 2.41 8.16
C ASP A 30 11.54 1.70 6.94
N ALA A 31 12.85 1.60 6.86
CA ALA A 31 13.53 0.96 5.73
C ALA A 31 13.19 -0.54 5.65
N GLU A 32 13.14 -1.21 6.80
CA GLU A 32 12.79 -2.63 6.83
C GLU A 32 11.35 -2.88 6.39
N ILE A 33 10.43 -2.04 6.87
CA ILE A 33 9.02 -2.15 6.49
C ILE A 33 8.86 -1.88 4.99
N ASP A 34 9.50 -0.82 4.48
CA ASP A 34 9.41 -0.49 3.06
C ASP A 34 10.00 -1.59 2.19
N HIS A 35 11.11 -2.19 2.62
CA HIS A 35 11.73 -3.30 1.89
C HIS A 35 10.80 -4.51 1.82
N MET A 36 10.16 -4.85 2.93
CA MET A 36 9.19 -5.94 2.97
C MET A 36 8.04 -5.70 2.01
N LEU A 37 7.48 -4.49 2.03
CA LEU A 37 6.36 -4.13 1.16
C LEU A 37 6.79 -4.13 -0.31
N ALA A 38 8.00 -3.68 -0.62
CA ALA A 38 8.52 -3.70 -1.98
C ALA A 38 8.67 -5.14 -2.50
N GLU A 39 9.06 -6.07 -1.64
CA GLU A 39 9.13 -7.48 -2.03
C GLU A 39 7.76 -8.05 -2.35
N VAL A 40 6.74 -7.72 -1.55
CA VAL A 40 5.37 -8.16 -1.82
C VAL A 40 4.90 -7.63 -3.17
N GLU A 41 5.20 -6.37 -3.45
CA GLU A 41 4.82 -5.77 -4.73
C GLU A 41 5.47 -6.49 -5.91
N ARG A 42 6.77 -6.82 -5.79
CA ARG A 42 7.48 -7.55 -6.83
C ARG A 42 6.89 -8.95 -7.03
N ASP A 43 6.55 -9.64 -5.94
CA ASP A 43 5.98 -10.97 -6.01
C ASP A 43 4.63 -10.96 -6.72
N ILE A 44 3.79 -9.98 -6.43
CA ILE A 44 2.51 -9.83 -7.11
C ILE A 44 2.72 -9.59 -8.61
N ALA A 45 3.63 -8.68 -8.95
CA ALA A 45 3.84 -8.27 -10.33
C ALA A 45 4.49 -9.36 -11.19
N SER A 46 5.28 -10.25 -10.58
CA SER A 46 6.07 -11.25 -11.30
C SER A 46 5.55 -12.68 -11.18
N ASP A 47 4.34 -12.88 -10.66
CA ASP A 47 3.77 -14.20 -10.48
C ASP A 47 3.50 -14.86 -11.84
N THR A 48 4.34 -15.82 -12.21
CA THR A 48 4.27 -16.50 -13.51
C THR A 48 3.14 -17.52 -13.59
N GLU A 49 2.55 -17.90 -12.46
CA GLU A 49 1.42 -18.83 -12.43
C GLU A 49 0.07 -18.12 -12.57
N ARG A 50 0.10 -16.80 -12.62
CA ARG A 50 -1.12 -16.02 -12.77
C ARG A 50 -1.72 -16.26 -14.15
N PRO A 51 -3.06 -16.40 -14.26
CA PRO A 51 -3.70 -16.61 -15.57
C PRO A 51 -3.38 -15.49 -16.55
N VAL A 52 -3.30 -15.86 -17.82
CA VAL A 52 -2.98 -14.92 -18.90
C VAL A 52 -4.00 -13.79 -18.99
N GLU A 53 -5.24 -14.04 -18.56
CA GLU A 53 -6.31 -13.06 -18.57
C GLU A 53 -6.09 -11.92 -17.58
N VAL A 54 -5.19 -12.07 -16.62
CA VAL A 54 -4.88 -11.02 -15.66
C VAL A 54 -4.01 -9.98 -16.34
N ARG A 55 -4.61 -8.85 -16.68
CA ARG A 55 -3.96 -7.77 -17.42
C ARG A 55 -3.18 -6.87 -16.46
N SER A 56 -2.30 -6.04 -17.02
CA SER A 56 -1.49 -5.13 -16.23
C SER A 56 -2.33 -4.19 -15.36
N SER A 57 -3.54 -3.80 -15.81
CA SER A 57 -4.44 -2.99 -14.99
C SER A 57 -4.91 -3.73 -13.75
N ASN A 58 -5.12 -5.04 -13.84
CA ASN A 58 -5.50 -5.85 -12.69
C ASN A 58 -4.32 -6.01 -11.74
N ILE A 59 -3.11 -6.15 -12.27
CA ILE A 59 -1.90 -6.19 -11.45
C ILE A 59 -1.72 -4.88 -10.70
N ASP A 60 -1.95 -3.74 -11.36
CA ASP A 60 -1.92 -2.43 -10.70
C ASP A 60 -2.91 -2.38 -9.54
N ALA A 61 -4.13 -2.89 -9.75
CA ALA A 61 -5.14 -2.92 -8.70
C ALA A 61 -4.69 -3.79 -7.53
N MET A 62 -4.05 -4.92 -7.81
CA MET A 62 -3.53 -5.81 -6.76
C MET A 62 -2.37 -5.20 -6.00
N CYS A 63 -1.57 -4.37 -6.65
CA CYS A 63 -0.44 -3.69 -6.02
C CYS A 63 -0.86 -2.41 -5.28
N PHE A 64 -2.07 -1.93 -5.47
CA PHE A 64 -2.53 -0.69 -4.82
C PHE A 64 -2.39 -0.73 -3.30
N PRO A 65 -2.81 -1.80 -2.60
CA PRO A 65 -2.65 -1.85 -1.14
C PRO A 65 -1.21 -1.65 -0.69
N VAL A 66 -0.26 -2.28 -1.37
CA VAL A 66 1.15 -2.17 -1.03
C VAL A 66 1.63 -0.71 -1.23
N ARG A 67 1.28 -0.13 -2.37
CA ARG A 67 1.65 1.25 -2.69
C ARG A 67 1.02 2.23 -1.71
N PHE A 68 -0.21 1.97 -1.31
CA PHE A 68 -0.90 2.77 -0.30
C PHE A 68 -0.13 2.78 1.01
N LEU A 69 0.24 1.58 1.50
CA LEU A 69 0.93 1.47 2.79
C LEU A 69 2.32 2.12 2.75
N ARG A 70 3.06 1.93 1.66
CA ARG A 70 4.39 2.55 1.51
C ARG A 70 4.27 4.07 1.51
N THR A 71 3.30 4.60 0.77
CA THR A 71 3.09 6.05 0.69
C THR A 71 2.67 6.62 2.04
N SER A 72 1.76 5.93 2.73
CA SER A 72 1.29 6.35 4.06
C SER A 72 2.44 6.43 5.07
N LEU A 73 3.33 5.43 5.08
CA LEU A 73 4.47 5.40 5.98
C LEU A 73 5.43 6.56 5.71
N ARG A 74 5.71 6.84 4.43
CA ARG A 74 6.61 7.95 4.08
C ARG A 74 6.03 9.29 4.50
N ALA A 75 4.74 9.49 4.29
CA ALA A 75 4.09 10.74 4.64
C ALA A 75 4.07 10.95 6.15
N SER A 76 3.79 9.89 6.92
CA SER A 76 3.73 10.00 8.38
C SER A 76 5.11 10.23 9.00
N ALA A 77 6.19 9.83 8.33
CA ALA A 77 7.54 10.10 8.81
C ALA A 77 7.87 11.59 8.79
N GLN A 78 7.14 12.38 8.01
CA GLN A 78 7.37 13.82 7.85
C GLN A 78 6.37 14.67 8.64
N GLY A 79 5.48 14.04 9.42
CA GLY A 79 4.49 14.80 10.18
C GLY A 79 3.22 14.03 10.41
N GLN A 80 2.09 14.71 10.26
CA GLN A 80 0.77 14.14 10.51
C GLN A 80 0.44 13.02 9.51
N PRO A 81 -0.17 11.92 9.98
CA PRO A 81 -0.59 10.87 9.06
C PRO A 81 -1.60 11.42 8.06
N PRO A 82 -1.44 11.12 6.77
CA PRO A 82 -2.37 11.58 5.75
C PRO A 82 -3.69 10.79 5.81
N SER A 83 -4.75 11.40 5.30
CA SER A 83 -6.02 10.70 5.14
C SER A 83 -5.92 9.68 3.99
N PHE A 84 -6.86 8.75 3.96
CA PHE A 84 -6.95 7.79 2.86
C PHE A 84 -7.01 8.51 1.50
N ALA A 85 -7.85 9.55 1.41
CA ALA A 85 -8.02 10.28 0.16
C ALA A 85 -6.72 10.95 -0.29
N GLN A 86 -5.95 11.49 0.65
CA GLN A 86 -4.66 12.12 0.33
C GLN A 86 -3.66 11.10 -0.20
N VAL A 87 -3.57 9.93 0.43
CA VAL A 87 -2.65 8.88 -0.01
C VAL A 87 -3.06 8.35 -1.37
N ALA A 88 -4.35 8.08 -1.57
CA ALA A 88 -4.86 7.59 -2.85
C ALA A 88 -4.57 8.58 -3.98
N ALA A 89 -4.72 9.88 -3.72
CA ALA A 89 -4.42 10.91 -4.70
C ALA A 89 -2.94 10.92 -5.07
N GLN A 90 -2.05 10.75 -4.09
CA GLN A 90 -0.61 10.68 -4.35
C GLN A 90 -0.25 9.49 -5.23
N ILE A 91 -0.84 8.34 -4.97
CA ILE A 91 -0.60 7.14 -5.76
C ILE A 91 -1.04 7.37 -7.21
N LYS A 92 -2.21 7.98 -7.40
CA LYS A 92 -2.74 8.28 -8.72
C LYS A 92 -1.79 9.19 -9.51
N GLN A 93 -1.18 10.18 -8.85
CA GLN A 93 -0.23 11.07 -9.50
C GLN A 93 1.06 10.37 -9.92
N LEU A 94 1.45 9.33 -9.21
CA LEU A 94 2.69 8.59 -9.49
C LEU A 94 2.52 7.55 -10.59
N ARG A 95 1.29 7.24 -10.99
CA ARG A 95 1.04 6.24 -12.03
C ARG A 95 1.45 6.79 -13.39
N PRO A 96 2.19 6.01 -14.18
CA PRO A 96 2.45 6.37 -15.57
C PRO A 96 1.13 6.35 -16.35
N LYS A 97 0.98 7.30 -17.22
CA LYS A 97 -0.22 7.38 -18.06
C LYS A 97 -0.11 6.43 -19.24
#